data_da0be9227f62201a965a59b3f965a68f
#
_entry.id   da0be9227f62201a965a59b3f965a68f
#
_cell.length_a   1.000
_cell.length_b   1.000
_cell.length_c   1.000
_cell.angle_alpha   90.00
_cell.angle_beta   90.00
_cell.angle_gamma   90.00
#
_symmetry.space_group_name_H-M   'P 1'
#
loop_
_entity.id
_entity.type
_entity.pdbx_description
1 polymer ?
#
loop_
_entity_poly.entity_id
_entity_poly.type
_entity_poly.pdbx_seq_one_letter_code
_entity_poly.pdbx_strand_id
1 'polypeptide(L)'
;MTADYHIHTRLCRHAEGEPREYVERAIGLGMSEMGFADHLPFLGGWQPGHGIPGDDWSMELDELDGYVSLVQALAREYAADLRILVGIEADYIEETLDDTARVLGEYPFDYVIGSVHIVGERFAFDHPASRDRVQGYGIDRIHLESLGNVERAAATGLFHVIGHLDQAKKFGHRPDDAEAVTAAASRALRAVRQAGAALELNTAGLRKPVGEAYPAPGLLAEARALGIPLTFGSDAHRPEEVGWAFDQAAVTAREAGYAATLRLAGGLPEPL
;
A
#
# COMPACT_ATOMS: atom_id res chain seq x y z
N MET A 1 -11.40 -11.22 12.80
CA MET A 1 -10.62 -11.22 11.53
C MET A 1 -9.56 -10.15 11.66
N THR A 2 -8.39 -10.37 11.06
CA THR A 2 -7.27 -9.42 11.03
C THR A 2 -7.70 -8.08 10.41
N ALA A 3 -7.18 -6.98 10.91
CA ALA A 3 -7.51 -5.64 10.42
C ALA A 3 -7.06 -5.44 8.95
N ASP A 4 -7.78 -4.58 8.24
CA ASP A 4 -7.48 -4.14 6.88
C ASP A 4 -7.09 -2.67 6.89
N TYR A 5 -5.86 -2.35 6.47
CA TYR A 5 -5.33 -0.99 6.55
C TYR A 5 -5.13 -0.33 5.18
N HIS A 6 -5.55 -1.00 4.09
CA HIS A 6 -5.39 -0.46 2.75
C HIS A 6 -6.71 -0.46 2.00
N ILE A 7 -7.46 0.60 2.20
CA ILE A 7 -8.81 0.77 1.66
C ILE A 7 -8.94 2.17 1.09
N HIS A 8 -9.36 2.25 -0.19
CA HIS A 8 -9.55 3.49 -0.91
C HIS A 8 -10.99 3.99 -0.83
N THR A 9 -11.18 5.24 -1.19
CA THR A 9 -12.49 5.88 -1.37
C THR A 9 -12.61 6.36 -2.81
N ARG A 10 -13.80 6.79 -3.21
CA ARG A 10 -14.02 7.37 -4.55
C ARG A 10 -13.17 8.62 -4.84
N LEU A 11 -12.48 9.18 -3.84
CA LEU A 11 -11.59 10.33 -4.04
C LEU A 11 -10.35 9.97 -4.84
N CYS A 12 -9.93 8.70 -4.88
CA CYS A 12 -8.89 8.23 -5.81
C CYS A 12 -9.35 8.17 -7.27
N ARG A 13 -10.61 8.50 -7.58
CA ARG A 13 -11.22 8.53 -8.93
C ARG A 13 -11.50 7.17 -9.56
N HIS A 14 -11.00 6.08 -8.99
CA HIS A 14 -11.16 4.73 -9.55
C HIS A 14 -11.71 3.70 -8.54
N ALA A 15 -12.05 4.12 -7.31
CA ALA A 15 -12.81 3.30 -6.37
C ALA A 15 -14.32 3.59 -6.48
N GLU A 16 -15.13 2.59 -6.19
CA GLU A 16 -16.60 2.61 -6.27
C GLU A 16 -17.20 2.42 -4.88
N GLY A 17 -18.46 2.84 -4.69
CA GLY A 17 -19.20 2.70 -3.43
C GLY A 17 -18.99 3.84 -2.46
N GLU A 18 -19.82 3.88 -1.43
CA GLU A 18 -19.75 4.88 -0.38
C GLU A 18 -18.87 4.37 0.77
N PRO A 19 -18.05 5.22 1.42
CA PRO A 19 -17.17 4.80 2.51
C PRO A 19 -17.87 4.04 3.63
N ARG A 20 -19.14 4.34 3.90
CA ARG A 20 -19.97 3.61 4.85
C ARG A 20 -20.13 2.13 4.50
N GLU A 21 -20.23 1.78 3.22
CA GLU A 21 -20.40 0.39 2.77
C GLU A 21 -19.14 -0.45 3.07
N TYR A 22 -17.96 0.15 2.98
CA TYR A 22 -16.71 -0.48 3.38
C TYR A 22 -16.65 -0.75 4.90
N VAL A 23 -17.10 0.22 5.71
CA VAL A 23 -17.18 0.08 7.17
C VAL A 23 -18.15 -1.06 7.55
N GLU A 24 -19.37 -1.05 6.97
CA GLU A 24 -20.38 -2.08 7.22
C GLU A 24 -19.88 -3.46 6.78
N ARG A 25 -19.13 -3.53 5.68
CA ARG A 25 -18.49 -4.76 5.24
C ARG A 25 -17.45 -5.26 6.24
N ALA A 26 -16.57 -4.39 6.76
CA ALA A 26 -15.58 -4.73 7.77
C ALA A 26 -16.23 -5.26 9.06
N ILE A 27 -17.30 -4.61 9.52
CA ILE A 27 -18.11 -5.07 10.67
C ILE A 27 -18.72 -6.45 10.38
N GLY A 28 -19.31 -6.64 9.21
CA GLY A 28 -19.89 -7.91 8.79
C GLY A 28 -18.88 -9.06 8.71
N LEU A 29 -17.60 -8.76 8.51
CA LEU A 29 -16.49 -9.72 8.56
C LEU A 29 -15.97 -9.96 9.98
N GLY A 30 -16.47 -9.23 10.98
CA GLY A 30 -16.01 -9.33 12.38
C GLY A 30 -14.64 -8.70 12.60
N MET A 31 -14.26 -7.72 11.82
CA MET A 31 -13.07 -6.91 12.09
C MET A 31 -13.31 -6.03 13.31
N SER A 32 -12.27 -5.80 14.11
CA SER A 32 -12.31 -4.88 15.24
C SER A 32 -11.62 -3.55 14.95
N GLU A 33 -10.86 -3.50 13.85
CA GLU A 33 -10.12 -2.33 13.40
C GLU A 33 -9.99 -2.35 11.87
N MET A 34 -10.06 -1.16 11.25
CA MET A 34 -9.74 -0.93 9.85
C MET A 34 -9.14 0.45 9.67
N GLY A 35 -8.56 0.72 8.52
CA GLY A 35 -8.10 2.05 8.16
C GLY A 35 -8.38 2.37 6.70
N PHE A 36 -8.82 3.59 6.42
CA PHE A 36 -8.79 4.13 5.07
C PHE A 36 -7.39 4.67 4.78
N ALA A 37 -6.88 4.41 3.59
CA ALA A 37 -5.58 4.89 3.12
C ALA A 37 -5.69 5.26 1.64
N ASP A 38 -6.40 6.34 1.35
CA ASP A 38 -6.60 6.81 -0.01
C ASP A 38 -5.31 7.47 -0.55
N HIS A 39 -5.19 7.62 -1.87
CA HIS A 39 -4.00 8.18 -2.49
C HIS A 39 -3.80 9.65 -2.13
N LEU A 40 -2.60 9.96 -1.61
CA LEU A 40 -2.17 11.35 -1.41
C LEU A 40 -2.08 12.06 -2.77
N PRO A 41 -2.56 13.31 -2.89
CA PRO A 41 -2.39 14.10 -4.10
C PRO A 41 -0.95 14.19 -4.56
N PHE A 42 -0.73 14.27 -5.88
CA PHE A 42 0.57 14.66 -6.40
C PHE A 42 0.85 16.12 -6.07
N LEU A 43 2.00 16.39 -5.44
CA LEU A 43 2.34 17.69 -4.89
C LEU A 43 3.29 18.48 -5.80
N GLY A 44 3.40 19.80 -5.56
CA GLY A 44 4.34 20.65 -6.29
C GLY A 44 4.10 20.76 -7.80
N GLY A 45 2.90 20.44 -8.27
CA GLY A 45 2.59 20.39 -9.72
C GLY A 45 3.23 19.19 -10.45
N TRP A 46 3.74 18.22 -9.70
CA TRP A 46 4.24 16.98 -10.26
C TRP A 46 3.08 16.14 -10.82
N GLN A 47 3.31 15.48 -11.94
CA GLN A 47 2.33 14.61 -12.57
C GLN A 47 3.04 13.37 -13.13
N PRO A 48 2.37 12.20 -13.16
CA PRO A 48 2.89 11.03 -13.85
C PRO A 48 3.12 11.34 -15.33
N GLY A 49 4.09 10.69 -15.93
CA GLY A 49 4.42 10.84 -17.34
C GLY A 49 3.60 9.95 -18.26
N HIS A 50 3.97 10.00 -19.56
CA HIS A 50 3.46 9.06 -20.56
C HIS A 50 1.96 9.17 -20.87
N GLY A 51 1.35 10.34 -20.64
CA GLY A 51 -0.05 10.63 -20.98
C GLY A 51 -1.06 9.93 -20.07
N ILE A 52 -0.67 9.62 -18.85
CA ILE A 52 -1.59 9.19 -17.80
C ILE A 52 -2.16 10.45 -17.16
N PRO A 53 -3.49 10.66 -17.18
CA PRO A 53 -4.11 11.78 -16.50
C PRO A 53 -3.85 11.69 -14.99
N GLY A 54 -3.33 12.77 -14.39
CA GLY A 54 -3.12 12.81 -12.95
C GLY A 54 -4.42 12.87 -12.14
N ASP A 55 -5.47 13.41 -12.78
CA ASP A 55 -6.82 13.52 -12.22
C ASP A 55 -7.59 12.19 -12.13
N ASP A 56 -7.06 11.11 -12.73
CA ASP A 56 -7.63 9.75 -12.62
C ASP A 56 -6.94 8.90 -11.54
N TRP A 57 -6.04 9.51 -10.74
CA TRP A 57 -5.15 8.76 -9.83
C TRP A 57 -5.42 9.00 -8.36
N SER A 58 -5.64 10.23 -7.97
CA SER A 58 -5.75 10.65 -6.56
C SER A 58 -6.75 11.78 -6.39
N MET A 59 -7.05 12.10 -5.14
CA MET A 59 -7.79 13.33 -4.82
C MET A 59 -6.94 14.57 -5.15
N GLU A 60 -7.60 15.72 -5.25
CA GLU A 60 -6.93 17.01 -5.29
C GLU A 60 -6.53 17.46 -3.87
N LEU A 61 -5.53 18.36 -3.78
CA LEU A 61 -5.03 18.79 -2.48
C LEU A 61 -6.10 19.51 -1.63
N ASP A 62 -7.03 20.21 -2.23
CA ASP A 62 -8.13 20.89 -1.55
C ASP A 62 -9.25 19.94 -1.08
N GLU A 63 -9.23 18.69 -1.51
CA GLU A 63 -10.16 17.65 -1.05
C GLU A 63 -9.64 16.91 0.20
N LEU A 64 -8.36 17.07 0.55
CA LEU A 64 -7.72 16.33 1.65
C LEU A 64 -8.38 16.63 3.02
N ASP A 65 -8.76 17.89 3.27
CA ASP A 65 -9.53 18.26 4.46
C ASP A 65 -10.87 17.51 4.54
N GLY A 66 -11.53 17.39 3.39
CA GLY A 66 -12.80 16.64 3.26
C GLY A 66 -12.61 15.14 3.53
N TYR A 67 -11.54 14.56 3.00
CA TYR A 67 -11.19 13.15 3.25
C TYR A 67 -10.98 12.86 4.74
N VAL A 68 -10.11 13.64 5.39
CA VAL A 68 -9.81 13.47 6.82
C VAL A 68 -11.06 13.63 7.66
N SER A 69 -11.87 14.68 7.37
CA SER A 69 -13.12 14.94 8.08
C SER A 69 -14.13 13.80 7.91
N LEU A 70 -14.24 13.23 6.72
CA LEU A 70 -15.12 12.10 6.40
C LEU A 70 -14.74 10.87 7.22
N VAL A 71 -13.45 10.46 7.19
CA VAL A 71 -12.99 9.26 7.92
C VAL A 71 -13.14 9.45 9.42
N GLN A 72 -12.83 10.63 9.96
CA GLN A 72 -13.04 10.95 11.37
C GLN A 72 -14.53 10.92 11.75
N ALA A 73 -15.44 11.32 10.86
CA ALA A 73 -16.89 11.24 11.12
C ALA A 73 -17.34 9.78 11.21
N LEU A 74 -16.89 8.93 10.28
CA LEU A 74 -17.14 7.48 10.32
C LEU A 74 -16.55 6.84 11.59
N ALA A 75 -15.34 7.21 11.97
CA ALA A 75 -14.70 6.71 13.20
C ALA A 75 -15.52 7.04 14.46
N ARG A 76 -16.11 8.23 14.53
CA ARG A 76 -17.02 8.60 15.64
C ARG A 76 -18.35 7.86 15.59
N GLU A 77 -18.93 7.72 14.40
CA GLU A 77 -20.23 7.09 14.20
C GLU A 77 -20.20 5.60 14.58
N TYR A 78 -19.16 4.89 14.16
CA TYR A 78 -19.03 3.45 14.36
C TYR A 78 -18.15 3.06 15.56
N ALA A 79 -17.81 4.01 16.45
CA ALA A 79 -16.88 3.81 17.56
C ALA A 79 -17.23 2.64 18.52
N ALA A 80 -18.52 2.25 18.59
CA ALA A 80 -18.97 1.13 19.40
C ALA A 80 -18.72 -0.24 18.74
N ASP A 81 -18.60 -0.30 17.41
CA ASP A 81 -18.59 -1.52 16.63
C ASP A 81 -17.23 -1.79 15.97
N LEU A 82 -16.53 -0.73 15.53
CA LEU A 82 -15.29 -0.83 14.75
C LEU A 82 -14.39 0.37 15.04
N ARG A 83 -13.11 0.12 15.27
CA ARG A 83 -12.12 1.18 15.29
C ARG A 83 -11.68 1.51 13.87
N ILE A 84 -11.87 2.77 13.48
CA ILE A 84 -11.48 3.25 12.14
C ILE A 84 -10.33 4.23 12.28
N LEU A 85 -9.25 4.00 11.54
CA LEU A 85 -8.07 4.84 11.49
C LEU A 85 -8.06 5.71 10.24
N VAL A 86 -7.55 6.94 10.40
CA VAL A 86 -7.28 7.86 9.29
C VAL A 86 -5.88 7.60 8.78
N GLY A 87 -5.78 6.85 7.70
CA GLY A 87 -4.51 6.62 7.00
C GLY A 87 -4.43 7.42 5.71
N ILE A 88 -3.30 7.31 5.06
CA ILE A 88 -3.05 7.82 3.71
C ILE A 88 -2.03 6.92 3.01
N GLU A 89 -2.21 6.66 1.73
CA GLU A 89 -1.20 6.05 0.88
C GLU A 89 -0.47 7.14 0.11
N ALA A 90 0.84 7.25 0.31
CA ALA A 90 1.65 8.26 -0.33
C ALA A 90 2.72 7.63 -1.20
N ASP A 91 2.77 8.04 -2.47
CA ASP A 91 3.83 7.65 -3.38
C ASP A 91 5.17 8.24 -2.95
N TYR A 92 6.22 7.41 -2.99
CA TYR A 92 7.57 7.92 -2.92
C TYR A 92 7.97 8.55 -4.26
N ILE A 93 8.07 9.87 -4.26
CA ILE A 93 8.51 10.68 -5.38
C ILE A 93 9.63 11.60 -4.88
N GLU A 94 10.86 11.34 -5.32
CA GLU A 94 12.04 12.05 -4.82
C GLU A 94 11.94 13.57 -5.03
N GLU A 95 11.37 14.00 -6.17
CA GLU A 95 11.25 15.41 -6.54
C GLU A 95 10.27 16.20 -5.65
N THR A 96 9.33 15.52 -4.99
CA THR A 96 8.30 16.16 -4.13
C THR A 96 8.40 15.77 -2.67
N LEU A 97 9.49 15.12 -2.27
CA LEU A 97 9.63 14.54 -0.93
C LEU A 97 9.45 15.55 0.20
N ASP A 98 9.98 16.77 0.05
CA ASP A 98 9.84 17.83 1.06
C ASP A 98 8.38 18.29 1.18
N ASP A 99 7.66 18.43 0.05
CA ASP A 99 6.24 18.75 0.06
C ASP A 99 5.42 17.63 0.68
N THR A 100 5.74 16.36 0.36
CA THR A 100 5.12 15.19 0.95
C THR A 100 5.31 15.18 2.47
N ALA A 101 6.54 15.35 2.95
CA ALA A 101 6.83 15.40 4.39
C ALA A 101 6.06 16.54 5.10
N ARG A 102 5.97 17.71 4.46
CA ARG A 102 5.21 18.85 4.99
C ARG A 102 3.72 18.52 5.10
N VAL A 103 3.09 18.01 4.05
CA VAL A 103 1.66 17.67 4.05
C VAL A 103 1.37 16.55 5.05
N LEU A 104 2.18 15.51 5.10
CA LEU A 104 2.02 14.42 6.07
C LEU A 104 2.12 14.94 7.52
N GLY A 105 2.91 15.98 7.79
CA GLY A 105 3.03 16.60 9.10
C GLY A 105 1.91 17.59 9.45
N GLU A 106 1.17 18.10 8.47
CA GLU A 106 0.07 19.06 8.67
C GLU A 106 -1.27 18.37 9.01
N TYR A 107 -1.43 17.09 8.63
CA TYR A 107 -2.69 16.35 8.82
C TYR A 107 -2.59 15.29 9.92
N PRO A 108 -3.68 15.02 10.64
CA PRO A 108 -3.72 14.06 11.75
C PRO A 108 -3.89 12.62 11.24
N PHE A 109 -2.96 12.14 10.41
CA PHE A 109 -2.96 10.76 9.99
C PHE A 109 -2.51 9.84 11.13
N ASP A 110 -3.26 8.77 11.38
CA ASP A 110 -2.88 7.73 12.33
C ASP A 110 -1.73 6.87 11.79
N TYR A 111 -1.65 6.71 10.46
CA TYR A 111 -0.56 6.00 9.76
C TYR A 111 -0.44 6.46 8.31
N VAL A 112 0.73 6.17 7.73
CA VAL A 112 1.06 6.44 6.33
C VAL A 112 1.59 5.15 5.71
N ILE A 113 0.98 4.73 4.59
CA ILE A 113 1.52 3.69 3.71
C ILE A 113 2.41 4.36 2.69
N GLY A 114 3.66 3.92 2.58
CA GLY A 114 4.58 4.35 1.55
C GLY A 114 4.58 3.39 0.38
N SER A 115 4.22 3.88 -0.79
CA SER A 115 4.06 3.08 -1.99
C SER A 115 4.96 3.54 -3.13
N VAL A 116 5.19 2.67 -4.09
CA VAL A 116 5.93 2.96 -5.31
C VAL A 116 5.13 2.45 -6.50
N HIS A 117 4.48 3.37 -7.20
CA HIS A 117 3.73 3.08 -8.42
C HIS A 117 4.45 3.60 -9.67
N ILE A 118 5.46 4.44 -9.49
CA ILE A 118 6.10 5.21 -10.55
C ILE A 118 7.62 5.05 -10.47
N VAL A 119 8.24 4.84 -11.63
CA VAL A 119 9.68 4.66 -11.76
C VAL A 119 10.28 5.57 -12.84
N GLY A 120 11.59 5.81 -12.77
CA GLY A 120 12.39 6.53 -13.78
C GLY A 120 11.75 7.83 -14.24
N GLU A 121 11.58 7.99 -15.55
CA GLU A 121 11.02 9.19 -16.16
C GLU A 121 9.50 9.30 -15.98
N ARG A 122 9.01 9.14 -14.73
CA ARG A 122 7.60 9.22 -14.33
C ARG A 122 6.72 8.13 -14.98
N PHE A 123 7.30 6.94 -15.18
CA PHE A 123 6.57 5.80 -15.73
C PHE A 123 5.75 5.11 -14.65
N ALA A 124 4.43 5.29 -14.70
CA ALA A 124 3.47 4.61 -13.84
C ALA A 124 3.30 3.16 -14.29
N PHE A 125 4.12 2.27 -13.76
CA PHE A 125 4.25 0.89 -14.23
C PHE A 125 3.04 0.02 -13.90
N ASP A 126 2.28 0.37 -12.90
CA ASP A 126 1.13 -0.41 -12.42
C ASP A 126 -0.22 0.09 -12.97
N HIS A 127 -0.24 1.27 -13.62
CA HIS A 127 -1.46 1.82 -14.19
C HIS A 127 -1.94 0.99 -15.40
N PRO A 128 -3.25 0.71 -15.54
CA PRO A 128 -3.79 -0.12 -16.63
C PRO A 128 -3.37 0.34 -18.03
N ALA A 129 -3.31 1.66 -18.27
CA ALA A 129 -2.86 2.25 -19.53
C ALA A 129 -1.38 1.99 -19.87
N SER A 130 -0.57 1.61 -18.87
CA SER A 130 0.84 1.27 -19.07
C SER A 130 1.08 -0.19 -19.41
N ARG A 131 0.07 -1.06 -19.27
CA ARG A 131 0.22 -2.52 -19.40
C ARG A 131 0.97 -2.96 -20.64
N ASP A 132 0.59 -2.42 -21.79
CA ASP A 132 1.19 -2.79 -23.09
C ASP A 132 2.56 -2.12 -23.32
N ARG A 133 2.97 -1.21 -22.44
CA ARG A 133 4.21 -0.42 -22.53
C ARG A 133 5.29 -0.93 -21.59
N VAL A 134 4.93 -1.74 -20.59
CA VAL A 134 5.84 -2.33 -19.60
C VAL A 134 7.00 -3.07 -20.28
N GLN A 135 6.70 -3.85 -21.32
CA GLN A 135 7.73 -4.58 -22.06
C GLN A 135 8.75 -3.63 -22.73
N GLY A 136 8.28 -2.54 -23.31
CA GLY A 136 9.13 -1.54 -23.99
C GLY A 136 9.98 -0.71 -23.03
N TYR A 137 9.50 -0.48 -21.80
CA TYR A 137 10.27 0.19 -20.76
C TYR A 137 11.38 -0.70 -20.20
N GLY A 138 11.13 -2.00 -20.12
CA GLY A 138 12.03 -3.04 -19.62
C GLY A 138 11.60 -3.59 -18.27
N ILE A 139 11.27 -4.87 -18.26
CA ILE A 139 10.73 -5.55 -17.05
C ILE A 139 11.73 -5.52 -15.91
N ASP A 140 12.98 -5.93 -16.14
CA ASP A 140 14.04 -5.90 -15.12
C ASP A 140 14.26 -4.49 -14.58
N ARG A 141 14.25 -3.50 -15.49
CA ARG A 141 14.40 -2.09 -15.11
C ARG A 141 13.30 -1.64 -14.16
N ILE A 142 12.02 -1.98 -14.44
CA ILE A 142 10.89 -1.64 -13.56
C ILE A 142 11.08 -2.27 -12.18
N HIS A 143 11.39 -3.56 -12.12
CA HIS A 143 11.61 -4.26 -10.85
C HIS A 143 12.76 -3.64 -10.05
N LEU A 144 13.89 -3.36 -10.68
CA LEU A 144 15.07 -2.81 -10.01
C LEU A 144 14.86 -1.37 -9.55
N GLU A 145 14.23 -0.53 -10.39
CA GLU A 145 13.94 0.87 -10.06
C GLU A 145 12.87 0.97 -8.95
N SER A 146 11.80 0.15 -9.00
CA SER A 146 10.77 0.15 -7.97
C SER A 146 11.33 -0.29 -6.61
N LEU A 147 12.11 -1.36 -6.55
CA LEU A 147 12.75 -1.81 -5.32
C LEU A 147 13.80 -0.82 -4.79
N GLY A 148 14.52 -0.14 -5.70
CA GLY A 148 15.41 0.95 -5.32
C GLY A 148 14.65 2.15 -4.74
N ASN A 149 13.45 2.46 -5.27
CA ASN A 149 12.58 3.48 -4.70
C ASN A 149 12.04 3.06 -3.33
N VAL A 150 11.65 1.79 -3.14
CA VAL A 150 11.25 1.27 -1.82
C VAL A 150 12.39 1.38 -0.80
N GLU A 151 13.63 1.06 -1.19
CA GLU A 151 14.81 1.23 -0.33
C GLU A 151 14.96 2.69 0.11
N ARG A 152 14.84 3.65 -0.83
CA ARG A 152 14.91 5.08 -0.53
C ARG A 152 13.71 5.56 0.29
N ALA A 153 12.49 5.12 -0.07
CA ALA A 153 11.27 5.43 0.67
C ALA A 153 11.41 5.06 2.14
N ALA A 154 11.80 3.82 2.42
CA ALA A 154 12.01 3.35 3.79
C ALA A 154 13.05 4.20 4.53
N ALA A 155 14.14 4.61 3.87
CA ALA A 155 15.19 5.42 4.48
C ALA A 155 14.75 6.83 4.87
N THR A 156 13.62 7.35 4.33
CA THR A 156 13.09 8.67 4.72
C THR A 156 12.53 8.69 6.14
N GLY A 157 12.06 7.55 6.66
CA GLY A 157 11.38 7.46 7.95
C GLY A 157 9.96 8.07 7.97
N LEU A 158 9.41 8.47 6.82
CA LEU A 158 8.08 9.08 6.71
C LEU A 158 6.95 8.05 6.78
N PHE A 159 7.22 6.79 6.43
CA PHE A 159 6.21 5.75 6.24
C PHE A 159 6.15 4.78 7.39
N HIS A 160 4.96 4.55 7.92
CA HIS A 160 4.70 3.58 8.98
C HIS A 160 4.64 2.15 8.44
N VAL A 161 4.16 2.00 7.20
CA VAL A 161 3.99 0.74 6.49
C VAL A 161 4.56 0.91 5.08
N ILE A 162 5.28 -0.08 4.58
CA ILE A 162 5.64 -0.16 3.16
C ILE A 162 4.58 -1.02 2.47
N GLY A 163 3.86 -0.42 1.52
CA GLY A 163 2.81 -1.05 0.73
C GLY A 163 3.38 -2.00 -0.32
N HIS A 164 2.61 -2.98 -0.73
CA HIS A 164 2.79 -3.92 -1.87
C HIS A 164 4.20 -3.95 -2.52
N LEU A 165 5.22 -4.27 -1.73
CA LEU A 165 6.68 -4.15 -1.99
C LEU A 165 7.14 -4.53 -3.42
N ASP A 166 6.59 -5.60 -3.98
CA ASP A 166 6.99 -6.16 -5.29
C ASP A 166 5.87 -6.04 -6.34
N GLN A 167 5.08 -4.97 -6.29
CA GLN A 167 3.94 -4.71 -7.19
C GLN A 167 4.35 -4.63 -8.67
N ALA A 168 5.62 -4.43 -8.98
CA ALA A 168 6.16 -4.46 -10.35
C ALA A 168 5.75 -5.74 -11.12
N LYS A 169 5.43 -6.83 -10.44
CA LYS A 169 4.93 -8.10 -11.02
C LYS A 169 3.43 -8.08 -11.40
N LYS A 170 2.67 -7.00 -11.11
CA LYS A 170 1.19 -6.90 -11.19
C LYS A 170 0.58 -7.48 -12.46
N PHE A 171 1.19 -7.22 -13.63
CA PHE A 171 0.70 -7.70 -14.90
C PHE A 171 1.18 -9.11 -15.28
N GLY A 172 1.85 -9.83 -14.37
CA GLY A 172 2.35 -11.19 -14.58
C GLY A 172 3.70 -11.26 -15.28
N HIS A 173 4.33 -10.13 -15.56
CA HIS A 173 5.69 -10.10 -16.10
C HIS A 173 6.71 -10.53 -15.04
N ARG A 174 7.64 -11.37 -15.44
CA ARG A 174 8.74 -11.84 -14.58
C ARG A 174 10.06 -11.27 -15.10
N PRO A 175 10.98 -10.88 -14.20
CA PRO A 175 12.29 -10.39 -14.61
C PRO A 175 13.13 -11.54 -15.20
N ASP A 176 13.98 -11.22 -16.18
CA ASP A 176 14.94 -12.14 -16.73
C ASP A 176 16.12 -12.33 -15.75
N ASP A 177 16.57 -11.24 -15.08
CA ASP A 177 17.60 -11.28 -14.02
C ASP A 177 16.96 -11.37 -12.64
N ALA A 178 16.41 -12.54 -12.32
CA ALA A 178 15.80 -12.81 -11.02
C ALA A 178 16.79 -12.68 -9.84
N GLU A 179 18.08 -12.91 -10.06
CA GLU A 179 19.11 -12.79 -9.02
C GLU A 179 19.32 -11.32 -8.62
N ALA A 180 19.47 -10.42 -9.61
CA ALA A 180 19.61 -8.99 -9.36
C ALA A 180 18.37 -8.42 -8.67
N VAL A 181 17.16 -8.83 -9.09
CA VAL A 181 15.90 -8.40 -8.48
C VAL A 181 15.76 -8.90 -7.05
N THR A 182 16.11 -10.17 -6.78
CA THR A 182 16.13 -10.71 -5.40
C THR A 182 17.11 -9.94 -4.52
N ALA A 183 18.31 -9.65 -5.03
CA ALA A 183 19.29 -8.85 -4.29
C ALA A 183 18.78 -7.43 -3.98
N ALA A 184 18.07 -6.79 -4.92
CA ALA A 184 17.46 -5.49 -4.72
C ALA A 184 16.35 -5.56 -3.66
N ALA A 185 15.47 -6.56 -3.73
CA ALA A 185 14.40 -6.77 -2.75
C ALA A 185 14.97 -6.99 -1.34
N SER A 186 16.04 -7.76 -1.21
CA SER A 186 16.74 -7.97 0.07
C SER A 186 17.33 -6.67 0.64
N ARG A 187 17.82 -5.75 -0.21
CA ARG A 187 18.27 -4.42 0.25
C ARG A 187 17.10 -3.58 0.74
N ALA A 188 15.99 -3.54 -0.02
CA ALA A 188 14.78 -2.84 0.35
C ALA A 188 14.23 -3.34 1.70
N LEU A 189 14.13 -4.66 1.91
CA LEU A 189 13.68 -5.23 3.18
C LEU A 189 14.61 -4.85 4.35
N ARG A 190 15.92 -4.82 4.15
CA ARG A 190 16.84 -4.33 5.19
C ARG A 190 16.62 -2.86 5.52
N ALA A 191 16.34 -2.02 4.53
CA ALA A 191 16.01 -0.61 4.77
C ALA A 191 14.68 -0.47 5.54
N VAL A 192 13.65 -1.24 5.18
CA VAL A 192 12.37 -1.30 5.92
C VAL A 192 12.62 -1.67 7.38
N ARG A 193 13.44 -2.69 7.64
CA ARG A 193 13.80 -3.10 9.00
C ARG A 193 14.54 -2.00 9.77
N GLN A 194 15.46 -1.30 9.13
CA GLN A 194 16.24 -0.22 9.74
C GLN A 194 15.37 0.99 10.08
N ALA A 195 14.39 1.29 9.23
CA ALA A 195 13.41 2.36 9.46
C ALA A 195 12.42 2.03 10.61
N GLY A 196 12.30 0.77 10.99
CA GLY A 196 11.30 0.32 11.95
C GLY A 196 9.87 0.29 11.39
N ALA A 197 9.72 0.40 10.07
CA ALA A 197 8.43 0.32 9.40
C ALA A 197 7.90 -1.12 9.37
N ALA A 198 6.58 -1.26 9.26
CA ALA A 198 5.94 -2.54 8.96
C ALA A 198 5.94 -2.81 7.45
N LEU A 199 5.76 -4.08 7.10
CA LEU A 199 5.53 -4.50 5.73
C LEU A 199 4.06 -4.88 5.55
N GLU A 200 3.48 -4.49 4.45
CA GLU A 200 2.13 -4.92 4.08
C GLU A 200 2.16 -6.29 3.37
N LEU A 201 1.29 -7.21 3.78
CA LEU A 201 0.86 -8.33 2.95
C LEU A 201 -0.44 -7.92 2.26
N ASN A 202 -0.30 -7.55 0.99
CA ASN A 202 -1.37 -7.00 0.16
C ASN A 202 -1.98 -8.10 -0.71
N THR A 203 -3.29 -8.26 -0.62
CA THR A 203 -4.01 -9.33 -1.33
C THR A 203 -4.50 -8.93 -2.72
N ALA A 204 -4.40 -7.65 -3.11
CA ALA A 204 -4.86 -7.18 -4.42
C ALA A 204 -4.25 -7.95 -5.58
N GLY A 205 -2.98 -8.33 -5.48
CA GLY A 205 -2.29 -9.08 -6.52
C GLY A 205 -2.95 -10.42 -6.89
N LEU A 206 -3.68 -11.02 -5.95
CA LEU A 206 -4.48 -12.24 -6.21
C LEU A 206 -5.64 -11.98 -7.18
N ARG A 207 -6.10 -10.72 -7.29
CA ARG A 207 -7.13 -10.26 -8.24
C ARG A 207 -6.55 -9.73 -9.56
N LYS A 208 -5.22 -9.68 -9.68
CA LYS A 208 -4.52 -9.13 -10.86
C LYS A 208 -3.94 -10.28 -11.70
N PRO A 209 -3.45 -10.02 -12.92
CA PRO A 209 -2.88 -11.06 -13.79
C PRO A 209 -1.76 -11.88 -13.19
N VAL A 210 -1.01 -11.35 -12.22
CA VAL A 210 0.03 -12.08 -11.52
C VAL A 210 -0.53 -13.24 -10.67
N GLY A 211 -1.76 -13.14 -10.14
CA GLY A 211 -2.41 -14.15 -9.31
C GLY A 211 -1.66 -14.46 -8.00
N GLU A 212 -0.91 -13.49 -7.45
CA GLU A 212 -0.05 -13.67 -6.29
C GLU A 212 -0.11 -12.43 -5.40
N ALA A 213 -0.14 -12.60 -4.07
CA ALA A 213 -0.09 -11.47 -3.14
C ALA A 213 1.27 -10.71 -3.21
N TYR A 214 1.28 -9.51 -2.67
CA TYR A 214 2.50 -8.70 -2.47
C TYR A 214 2.86 -8.66 -0.98
N PRO A 215 4.10 -8.98 -0.60
CA PRO A 215 5.16 -9.54 -1.44
C PRO A 215 4.99 -11.04 -1.71
N ALA A 216 5.81 -11.55 -2.64
CA ALA A 216 5.95 -12.98 -2.91
C ALA A 216 6.34 -13.76 -1.64
N PRO A 217 5.95 -15.06 -1.49
CA PRO A 217 6.20 -15.82 -0.26
C PRO A 217 7.66 -15.87 0.19
N GLY A 218 8.61 -15.92 -0.76
CA GLY A 218 10.04 -15.90 -0.43
C GLY A 218 10.51 -14.60 0.22
N LEU A 219 10.00 -13.45 -0.27
CA LEU A 219 10.30 -12.14 0.32
C LEU A 219 9.61 -11.96 1.67
N LEU A 220 8.41 -12.51 1.83
CA LEU A 220 7.70 -12.51 3.09
C LEU A 220 8.45 -13.31 4.17
N ALA A 221 9.03 -14.46 3.81
CA ALA A 221 9.85 -15.26 4.71
C ALA A 221 11.16 -14.52 5.09
N GLU A 222 11.78 -13.82 4.15
CA GLU A 222 12.95 -12.97 4.43
C GLU A 222 12.58 -11.81 5.36
N ALA A 223 11.46 -11.12 5.12
CA ALA A 223 10.97 -10.06 6.00
C ALA A 223 10.75 -10.57 7.43
N ARG A 224 10.18 -11.77 7.58
CA ARG A 224 10.02 -12.42 8.89
C ARG A 224 11.36 -12.71 9.55
N ALA A 225 12.33 -13.24 8.80
CA ALA A 225 13.68 -13.53 9.32
C ALA A 225 14.38 -12.25 9.80
N LEU A 226 14.15 -11.11 9.14
CA LEU A 226 14.63 -9.79 9.55
C LEU A 226 13.86 -9.21 10.76
N GLY A 227 12.74 -9.82 11.17
CA GLY A 227 11.91 -9.33 12.26
C GLY A 227 11.10 -8.09 11.89
N ILE A 228 10.72 -7.93 10.61
CA ILE A 228 9.84 -6.84 10.16
C ILE A 228 8.41 -7.17 10.58
N PRO A 229 7.69 -6.25 11.26
CA PRO A 229 6.27 -6.45 11.57
C PRO A 229 5.42 -6.51 10.29
N LEU A 230 4.32 -7.26 10.33
CA LEU A 230 3.43 -7.48 9.19
C LEU A 230 2.07 -6.86 9.44
N THR A 231 1.53 -6.13 8.46
CA THR A 231 0.13 -5.71 8.39
C THR A 231 -0.56 -6.38 7.21
N PHE A 232 -1.89 -6.38 7.18
CA PHE A 232 -2.65 -6.80 6.01
C PHE A 232 -3.30 -5.61 5.32
N GLY A 233 -3.38 -5.67 3.99
CA GLY A 233 -4.08 -4.74 3.14
C GLY A 233 -4.81 -5.47 2.01
N SER A 234 -6.08 -5.15 1.82
CA SER A 234 -6.83 -5.65 0.66
C SER A 234 -6.63 -4.79 -0.58
N ASP A 235 -6.23 -3.53 -0.38
CA ASP A 235 -6.17 -2.51 -1.43
C ASP A 235 -7.53 -2.42 -2.14
N ALA A 236 -8.57 -2.33 -1.27
CA ALA A 236 -9.96 -2.39 -1.68
C ALA A 236 -10.38 -1.11 -2.37
N HIS A 237 -10.89 -1.25 -3.59
CA HIS A 237 -11.50 -0.18 -4.39
C HIS A 237 -13.02 -0.38 -4.55
N ARG A 238 -13.56 -1.45 -3.91
CA ARG A 238 -14.99 -1.76 -3.80
C ARG A 238 -15.30 -2.34 -2.43
N PRO A 239 -16.49 -2.13 -1.88
CA PRO A 239 -16.84 -2.63 -0.55
C PRO A 239 -16.65 -4.14 -0.40
N GLU A 240 -16.95 -4.94 -1.42
CA GLU A 240 -16.78 -6.40 -1.40
C GLU A 240 -15.32 -6.86 -1.38
N GLU A 241 -14.39 -5.97 -1.68
CA GLU A 241 -12.95 -6.27 -1.65
C GLU A 241 -12.33 -6.12 -0.25
N VAL A 242 -13.03 -5.49 0.71
CA VAL A 242 -12.56 -5.38 2.09
C VAL A 242 -12.30 -6.77 2.68
N GLY A 243 -11.07 -6.97 3.19
CA GLY A 243 -10.65 -8.24 3.76
C GLY A 243 -10.61 -9.42 2.77
N TRP A 244 -10.62 -9.13 1.48
CA TRP A 244 -10.66 -10.15 0.46
C TRP A 244 -9.42 -11.07 0.52
N ALA A 245 -9.66 -12.39 0.52
CA ALA A 245 -8.63 -13.44 0.61
C ALA A 245 -7.73 -13.36 1.87
N PHE A 246 -8.17 -12.71 2.97
CA PHE A 246 -7.38 -12.63 4.19
C PHE A 246 -7.16 -13.99 4.85
N ASP A 247 -8.07 -14.97 4.69
CA ASP A 247 -7.85 -16.33 5.13
C ASP A 247 -6.64 -16.96 4.42
N GLN A 248 -6.51 -16.74 3.10
CA GLN A 248 -5.35 -17.20 2.33
C GLN A 248 -4.09 -16.43 2.74
N ALA A 249 -4.17 -15.12 2.93
CA ALA A 249 -3.06 -14.30 3.41
C ALA A 249 -2.55 -14.77 4.78
N ALA A 250 -3.46 -15.13 5.69
CA ALA A 250 -3.10 -15.66 7.00
C ALA A 250 -2.37 -17.00 6.91
N VAL A 251 -2.77 -17.88 5.98
CA VAL A 251 -2.04 -19.12 5.71
C VAL A 251 -0.64 -18.82 5.19
N THR A 252 -0.52 -17.97 4.18
CA THR A 252 0.77 -17.56 3.59
C THR A 252 1.69 -16.92 4.64
N ALA A 253 1.16 -16.06 5.51
CA ALA A 253 1.92 -15.44 6.58
C ALA A 253 2.43 -16.47 7.60
N ARG A 254 1.59 -17.44 8.00
CA ARG A 254 2.01 -18.53 8.90
C ARG A 254 3.08 -19.42 8.26
N GLU A 255 2.96 -19.74 6.99
CA GLU A 255 3.97 -20.50 6.24
C GLU A 255 5.31 -19.76 6.16
N ALA A 256 5.28 -18.42 6.08
CA ALA A 256 6.46 -17.57 6.17
C ALA A 256 7.01 -17.42 7.60
N GLY A 257 6.32 -17.99 8.62
CA GLY A 257 6.75 -17.99 10.01
C GLY A 257 6.21 -16.86 10.88
N TYR A 258 5.24 -16.06 10.39
CA TYR A 258 4.54 -15.08 11.22
C TYR A 258 3.50 -15.75 12.12
N ALA A 259 3.45 -15.36 13.39
CA ALA A 259 2.44 -15.81 14.34
C ALA A 259 1.35 -14.73 14.60
N ALA A 260 1.63 -13.50 14.20
CA ALA A 260 0.76 -12.35 14.43
C ALA A 260 0.98 -11.27 13.38
N THR A 261 -0.03 -10.43 13.18
CA THR A 261 0.08 -9.14 12.49
C THR A 261 0.24 -8.01 13.49
N LEU A 262 0.65 -6.84 13.02
CA LEU A 262 0.72 -5.62 13.81
C LEU A 262 -0.62 -4.88 13.72
N ARG A 263 -1.21 -4.54 14.87
CA ARG A 263 -2.30 -3.54 14.93
C ARG A 263 -1.68 -2.15 14.93
N LEU A 264 -2.09 -1.31 14.00
CA LEU A 264 -1.55 0.05 13.89
C LEU A 264 -2.03 0.93 15.05
N ALA A 265 -3.25 0.72 15.53
CA ALA A 265 -3.70 1.37 16.75
C ALA A 265 -3.00 0.76 17.98
N GLY A 266 -1.97 1.44 18.44
CA GLY A 266 -1.26 1.09 19.67
C GLY A 266 -0.09 0.11 19.50
N GLY A 267 0.25 -0.30 18.27
CA GLY A 267 1.46 -1.09 17.99
C GLY A 267 1.46 -2.50 18.59
N LEU A 268 0.30 -3.09 18.82
CA LEU A 268 0.17 -4.39 19.49
C LEU A 268 0.09 -5.54 18.47
N PRO A 269 0.68 -6.72 18.78
CA PRO A 269 0.51 -7.91 17.93
C PRO A 269 -0.93 -8.45 18.02
N GLU A 270 -1.50 -8.79 16.85
CA GLU A 270 -2.76 -9.51 16.73
C GLU A 270 -2.47 -10.92 16.20
N PRO A 271 -2.85 -12.00 16.92
CA PRO A 271 -2.61 -13.37 16.45
C PRO A 271 -3.26 -13.66 15.10
N LEU A 272 -2.54 -14.37 14.24
CA LEU A 272 -3.01 -14.86 12.94
C LEU A 272 -3.93 -16.08 13.07
#